data_82e6155b02fe325f78bdd40f3d3199fd
#
_entry.id   82e6155b02fe325f78bdd40f3d3199fd
#
_cell.length_a   1.000
_cell.length_b   1.000
_cell.length_c   1.000
_cell.angle_alpha   90.00
_cell.angle_beta   90.00
_cell.angle_gamma   90.00
#
_symmetry.space_group_name_H-M   'P 1'
#
loop_
_entity.id
_entity.type
_entity.pdbx_description
1 polymer ?
#
loop_
_entity_poly.entity_id
_entity_poly.type
_entity_poly.pdbx_seq_one_letter_code
_entity_poly.pdbx_strand_id
1 'polypeptide(L)'
;MAAGRMVGPGRMGTSIVLKRIRRYLQRYQWYLWMRELVPAVRGVQRQFHGGVISLHAAGNSRGNVLVSYDNGGLLSKLRGQPIPTSHPQYYKTMVMAQTFVEIGYDVDVVHCENQKFVPWKSYDVVVDTRFNLQRLAAYLPSNCIKILHCDTAQLVYQNVAEMTRVLAFQARRGVTLPLNRLEIPHLGVEQADYLTTCGNEFTMNTFAYSGKPIFRLPMLAQKMWPWPETKDFEASRHRFLWFGSRGMVHKGLDLVLEAFAQVPECELTIVGPVHDEPEFVNVYRKELFHSS
;
A
#
# COMPACT_ATOMS: atom_id res chain seq x y z
N MET A 1 32.51 48.50 -54.07
CA MET A 1 32.99 47.67 -52.98
C MET A 1 32.07 47.87 -51.76
N ALA A 2 31.14 46.97 -51.52
CA ALA A 2 30.23 47.06 -50.40
C ALA A 2 30.53 45.84 -49.47
N ALA A 3 31.01 46.11 -48.27
CA ALA A 3 31.31 45.10 -47.26
C ALA A 3 30.02 44.65 -46.58
N GLY A 4 29.61 43.40 -46.78
CA GLY A 4 28.48 42.80 -46.12
C GLY A 4 28.86 42.44 -44.66
N ARG A 5 28.13 42.96 -43.69
CA ARG A 5 28.19 42.55 -42.25
C ARG A 5 27.46 41.21 -42.10
N MET A 6 28.20 40.17 -41.73
CA MET A 6 27.59 38.95 -41.22
C MET A 6 27.06 39.17 -39.79
N VAL A 7 25.75 38.98 -39.62
CA VAL A 7 25.09 38.96 -38.31
C VAL A 7 25.24 37.54 -37.78
N GLY A 8 25.98 37.38 -36.67
CA GLY A 8 26.14 36.10 -36.01
C GLY A 8 24.85 35.64 -35.29
N PRO A 9 24.62 34.33 -35.13
CA PRO A 9 23.39 33.80 -34.54
C PRO A 9 23.29 34.20 -33.07
N GLY A 10 22.15 34.79 -32.74
CA GLY A 10 21.88 35.39 -31.45
C GLY A 10 21.95 34.41 -30.26
N ARG A 11 22.64 34.82 -29.23
CA ARG A 11 22.78 34.17 -27.89
C ARG A 11 21.48 34.11 -27.08
N MET A 12 20.29 34.27 -27.66
CA MET A 12 19.01 34.32 -26.92
C MET A 12 18.40 32.95 -26.57
N GLY A 13 18.74 31.89 -27.32
CA GLY A 13 18.13 30.56 -27.10
C GLY A 13 18.62 29.81 -25.88
N THR A 14 19.91 29.94 -25.55
CA THR A 14 20.55 29.18 -24.47
C THR A 14 20.10 29.60 -23.06
N SER A 15 19.80 30.87 -22.85
CA SER A 15 19.35 31.39 -21.53
C SER A 15 17.96 30.86 -21.12
N ILE A 16 17.04 30.69 -22.07
CA ILE A 16 15.67 30.24 -21.80
C ILE A 16 15.67 28.73 -21.51
N VAL A 17 16.45 27.97 -22.27
CA VAL A 17 16.58 26.51 -22.05
C VAL A 17 17.23 26.24 -20.68
N LEU A 18 18.32 26.92 -20.34
CA LEU A 18 18.99 26.78 -19.03
C LEU A 18 18.08 27.18 -17.86
N LYS A 19 17.28 28.26 -18.02
CA LYS A 19 16.28 28.64 -16.99
C LYS A 19 15.16 27.62 -16.85
N ARG A 20 14.73 26.94 -17.91
CA ARG A 20 13.75 25.84 -17.85
C ARG A 20 14.32 24.60 -17.19
N ILE A 21 15.54 24.20 -17.57
CA ILE A 21 16.26 23.08 -16.95
C ILE A 21 16.48 23.33 -15.45
N ARG A 22 16.94 24.55 -15.07
CA ARG A 22 17.14 24.90 -13.66
C ARG A 22 15.84 24.87 -12.84
N ARG A 23 14.71 25.34 -13.40
CA ARG A 23 13.39 25.25 -12.74
C ARG A 23 12.91 23.80 -12.64
N TYR A 24 13.18 22.97 -13.65
CA TYR A 24 12.86 21.56 -13.63
C TYR A 24 13.67 20.83 -12.57
N LEU A 25 14.98 21.04 -12.50
CA LEU A 25 15.88 20.48 -11.51
C LEU A 25 15.53 20.97 -10.08
N GLN A 26 15.17 22.23 -9.90
CA GLN A 26 14.72 22.75 -8.62
C GLN A 26 13.38 22.13 -8.18
N ARG A 27 12.42 21.93 -9.10
CA ARG A 27 11.18 21.21 -8.81
C ARG A 27 11.43 19.74 -8.51
N TYR A 28 12.37 19.11 -9.22
CA TYR A 28 12.73 17.71 -8.99
C TYR A 28 13.46 17.52 -7.67
N GLN A 29 14.39 18.40 -7.32
CA GLN A 29 15.05 18.39 -5.99
C GLN A 29 14.06 18.67 -4.86
N TRP A 30 13.13 19.60 -5.04
CA TRP A 30 12.09 19.87 -4.07
C TRP A 30 11.13 18.68 -3.93
N TYR A 31 10.79 18.01 -5.02
CA TYR A 31 10.02 16.77 -5.03
C TYR A 31 10.75 15.62 -4.32
N LEU A 32 12.05 15.43 -4.58
CA LEU A 32 12.87 14.42 -3.89
C LEU A 32 12.96 14.74 -2.38
N TRP A 33 13.19 15.99 -2.03
CA TRP A 33 13.22 16.45 -0.65
C TRP A 33 11.87 16.29 0.05
N MET A 34 10.74 16.62 -0.59
CA MET A 34 9.40 16.35 -0.08
C MET A 34 9.11 14.85 0.01
N ARG A 35 9.57 14.07 -0.94
CA ARG A 35 9.43 12.60 -0.91
C ARG A 35 10.18 11.96 0.26
N GLU A 36 11.29 12.53 0.69
CA GLU A 36 12.04 12.10 1.88
C GLU A 36 11.46 12.68 3.17
N LEU A 37 11.02 13.93 3.16
CA LEU A 37 10.46 14.60 4.32
C LEU A 37 9.05 14.09 4.68
N VAL A 38 8.21 13.83 3.71
CA VAL A 38 6.84 13.33 3.97
C VAL A 38 6.85 11.97 4.68
N PRO A 39 7.69 10.98 4.32
CA PRO A 39 7.87 9.78 5.12
C PRO A 39 8.50 10.05 6.49
N ALA A 40 9.48 10.98 6.59
CA ALA A 40 10.10 11.34 7.86
C ALA A 40 9.12 12.07 8.80
N VAL A 41 8.34 13.01 8.29
CA VAL A 41 7.28 13.71 9.05
C VAL A 41 6.14 12.74 9.38
N ARG A 42 5.73 11.87 8.47
CA ARG A 42 4.79 10.78 8.75
C ARG A 42 5.37 9.79 9.75
N GLY A 43 6.67 9.48 9.67
CA GLY A 43 7.39 8.67 10.64
C GLY A 43 7.43 9.30 12.03
N VAL A 44 7.64 10.62 12.11
CA VAL A 44 7.58 11.38 13.38
C VAL A 44 6.13 11.45 13.90
N GLN A 45 5.14 11.74 13.06
CA GLN A 45 3.73 11.68 13.46
C GLN A 45 3.32 10.26 13.87
N ARG A 46 3.79 9.24 13.18
CA ARG A 46 3.58 7.83 13.54
C ARG A 46 4.32 7.44 14.81
N GLN A 47 5.47 8.04 15.12
CA GLN A 47 6.15 7.87 16.41
C GLN A 47 5.38 8.50 17.57
N PHE A 48 4.69 9.62 17.37
CA PHE A 48 3.74 10.19 18.34
C PHE A 48 2.44 9.39 18.43
N HIS A 49 2.04 8.67 17.38
CA HIS A 49 0.96 7.66 17.41
C HIS A 49 1.48 6.28 17.81
N GLY A 50 2.77 6.13 18.08
CA GLY A 50 3.50 4.90 18.32
C GLY A 50 3.46 4.40 19.76
N GLY A 51 2.47 4.83 20.54
CA GLY A 51 2.18 4.20 21.82
C GLY A 51 1.67 2.77 21.64
N VAL A 52 1.82 1.97 22.69
CA VAL A 52 1.15 0.70 22.78
C VAL A 52 -0.29 0.93 23.23
N ILE A 53 -1.23 0.27 22.56
CA ILE A 53 -2.62 0.24 22.97
C ILE A 53 -2.83 -1.10 23.67
N SER A 54 -3.13 -1.06 24.96
CA SER A 54 -3.41 -2.27 25.74
C SER A 54 -4.91 -2.48 25.87
N LEU A 55 -5.36 -3.70 25.60
CA LEU A 55 -6.73 -4.18 25.80
C LEU A 55 -6.65 -5.35 26.79
N HIS A 56 -7.62 -5.42 27.72
CA HIS A 56 -7.61 -6.41 28.79
C HIS A 56 -8.79 -7.38 28.66
N ALA A 57 -8.51 -8.64 28.94
CA ALA A 57 -9.54 -9.66 29.05
C ALA A 57 -10.49 -9.37 30.24
N ALA A 58 -11.72 -9.82 30.12
CA ALA A 58 -12.65 -9.79 31.23
C ALA A 58 -12.28 -10.92 32.22
N GLY A 59 -11.76 -10.58 33.40
CA GLY A 59 -11.34 -11.54 34.42
C GLY A 59 -9.85 -11.90 34.38
N ASN A 60 -9.50 -13.12 34.80
CA ASN A 60 -8.10 -13.55 34.80
C ASN A 60 -7.60 -13.79 33.39
N SER A 61 -6.52 -13.09 33.03
CA SER A 61 -5.89 -13.26 31.73
C SER A 61 -5.25 -14.65 31.59
N ARG A 62 -5.37 -15.25 30.42
CA ARG A 62 -4.72 -16.51 30.02
C ARG A 62 -3.26 -16.31 29.61
N GLY A 63 -2.86 -15.05 29.35
CA GLY A 63 -1.55 -14.68 28.88
C GLY A 63 -1.57 -13.38 28.09
N ASN A 64 -0.48 -13.08 27.40
CA ASN A 64 -0.30 -11.83 26.65
C ASN A 64 -0.15 -12.07 25.16
N VAL A 65 -0.80 -11.25 24.36
CA VAL A 65 -0.68 -11.24 22.89
C VAL A 65 -0.14 -9.89 22.44
N LEU A 66 0.79 -9.90 21.51
CA LEU A 66 1.24 -8.71 20.80
C LEU A 66 0.70 -8.73 19.37
N VAL A 67 -0.02 -7.69 18.97
CA VAL A 67 -0.46 -7.46 17.59
C VAL A 67 0.31 -6.30 17.01
N SER A 68 1.12 -6.56 15.99
CA SER A 68 1.87 -5.56 15.24
C SER A 68 1.20 -5.33 13.89
N TYR A 69 0.29 -4.36 13.84
CA TYR A 69 -0.47 -4.02 12.64
C TYR A 69 -0.82 -2.53 12.61
N ASP A 70 -1.64 -2.08 11.63
CA ASP A 70 -2.12 -0.69 11.60
C ASP A 70 -3.10 -0.43 12.74
N ASN A 71 -2.69 0.37 13.72
CA ASN A 71 -3.47 0.67 14.93
C ASN A 71 -4.38 1.90 14.81
N GLY A 72 -4.47 2.52 13.61
CA GLY A 72 -5.24 3.77 13.40
C GLY A 72 -6.72 3.64 13.74
N GLY A 73 -7.34 2.50 13.48
CA GLY A 73 -8.73 2.23 13.85
C GLY A 73 -8.97 2.23 15.35
N LEU A 74 -8.09 1.58 16.11
CA LEU A 74 -8.12 1.56 17.57
C LEU A 74 -7.89 2.95 18.17
N LEU A 75 -6.94 3.70 17.63
CA LEU A 75 -6.68 5.08 18.05
C LEU A 75 -7.90 5.98 17.82
N SER A 76 -8.59 5.84 16.69
CA SER A 76 -9.84 6.56 16.43
C SER A 76 -10.90 6.23 17.46
N LYS A 77 -11.11 4.94 17.75
CA LYS A 77 -12.07 4.48 18.77
C LYS A 77 -11.74 5.03 20.17
N LEU A 78 -10.46 5.00 20.57
CA LEU A 78 -10.03 5.56 21.86
C LEU A 78 -10.26 7.07 21.98
N ARG A 79 -10.28 7.78 20.85
CA ARG A 79 -10.59 9.22 20.78
C ARG A 79 -12.09 9.52 20.65
N GLY A 80 -12.95 8.51 20.72
CA GLY A 80 -14.39 8.65 20.50
C GLY A 80 -14.76 8.99 19.05
N GLN A 81 -13.86 8.75 18.10
CA GLN A 81 -14.06 9.00 16.68
C GLN A 81 -14.50 7.73 15.96
N PRO A 82 -15.27 7.85 14.87
CA PRO A 82 -15.61 6.69 14.05
C PRO A 82 -14.34 6.09 13.41
N ILE A 83 -14.35 4.76 13.27
CA ILE A 83 -13.26 4.07 12.59
C ILE A 83 -13.29 4.47 11.11
N PRO A 84 -12.14 4.92 10.54
CA PRO A 84 -12.10 5.32 9.14
C PRO A 84 -12.45 4.13 8.22
N THR A 85 -13.31 4.39 7.23
CA THR A 85 -13.73 3.38 6.24
C THR A 85 -12.83 3.34 5.01
N SER A 86 -11.81 4.20 4.96
CA SER A 86 -10.91 4.35 3.82
C SER A 86 -10.00 3.14 3.58
N HIS A 87 -9.75 2.32 4.61
CA HIS A 87 -8.93 1.12 4.46
C HIS A 87 -9.38 -0.01 5.40
N PRO A 88 -9.52 -1.25 4.90
CA PRO A 88 -9.99 -2.38 5.71
C PRO A 88 -9.05 -2.74 6.86
N GLN A 89 -7.76 -2.39 6.81
CA GLN A 89 -6.78 -2.67 7.87
C GLN A 89 -7.19 -2.09 9.23
N TYR A 90 -7.80 -0.91 9.28
CA TYR A 90 -8.27 -0.30 10.53
C TYR A 90 -9.27 -1.19 11.26
N TYR A 91 -10.17 -1.82 10.50
CA TYR A 91 -11.17 -2.72 11.05
C TYR A 91 -10.57 -4.10 11.38
N LYS A 92 -9.69 -4.62 10.50
CA LYS A 92 -9.01 -5.91 10.71
C LYS A 92 -8.23 -5.94 12.03
N THR A 93 -7.40 -4.92 12.29
CA THR A 93 -6.63 -4.83 13.53
C THR A 93 -7.53 -4.85 14.76
N MET A 94 -8.64 -4.12 14.71
CA MET A 94 -9.59 -4.09 15.80
C MET A 94 -10.22 -5.47 16.02
N VAL A 95 -10.69 -6.13 14.98
CA VAL A 95 -11.31 -7.47 15.07
C VAL A 95 -10.27 -8.48 15.59
N MET A 96 -9.06 -8.46 15.06
CA MET A 96 -7.98 -9.36 15.50
C MET A 96 -7.68 -9.19 16.99
N ALA A 97 -7.49 -7.95 17.45
CA ALA A 97 -7.23 -7.67 18.86
C ALA A 97 -8.43 -8.06 19.74
N GLN A 98 -9.66 -7.74 19.31
CA GLN A 98 -10.88 -8.09 20.03
C GLN A 98 -11.07 -9.60 20.17
N THR A 99 -10.80 -10.37 19.11
CA THR A 99 -10.87 -11.84 19.15
C THR A 99 -9.95 -12.42 20.22
N PHE A 100 -8.71 -11.93 20.33
CA PHE A 100 -7.81 -12.39 21.39
C PHE A 100 -8.31 -12.02 22.79
N VAL A 101 -8.88 -10.83 22.95
CA VAL A 101 -9.51 -10.41 24.23
C VAL A 101 -10.68 -11.33 24.58
N GLU A 102 -11.55 -11.65 23.63
CA GLU A 102 -12.72 -12.52 23.81
C GLU A 102 -12.35 -13.95 24.22
N ILE A 103 -11.22 -14.46 23.72
CA ILE A 103 -10.71 -15.79 24.12
C ILE A 103 -9.84 -15.73 25.39
N GLY A 104 -9.76 -14.56 26.04
CA GLY A 104 -9.21 -14.41 27.38
C GLY A 104 -7.75 -13.97 27.46
N TYR A 105 -7.18 -13.35 26.43
CA TYR A 105 -5.82 -12.81 26.48
C TYR A 105 -5.82 -11.29 26.68
N ASP A 106 -4.82 -10.79 27.39
CA ASP A 106 -4.45 -9.38 27.34
C ASP A 106 -3.71 -9.10 26.04
N VAL A 107 -4.07 -8.00 25.36
CA VAL A 107 -3.55 -7.69 24.03
C VAL A 107 -2.88 -6.34 24.03
N ASP A 108 -1.62 -6.30 23.60
CA ASP A 108 -0.94 -5.06 23.24
C ASP A 108 -0.94 -4.91 21.71
N VAL A 109 -1.32 -3.74 21.25
CA VAL A 109 -1.32 -3.41 19.83
C VAL A 109 -0.30 -2.31 19.56
N VAL A 110 0.64 -2.56 18.66
CA VAL A 110 1.63 -1.60 18.18
C VAL A 110 1.47 -1.39 16.67
N HIS A 111 1.84 -0.21 16.20
CA HIS A 111 1.86 0.01 14.75
C HIS A 111 2.96 -0.83 14.09
N CYS A 112 2.67 -1.49 12.98
CA CYS A 112 3.61 -2.37 12.27
C CYS A 112 4.90 -1.66 11.79
N GLU A 113 4.87 -0.34 11.64
CA GLU A 113 6.05 0.48 11.32
C GLU A 113 6.78 1.01 12.57
N ASN A 114 6.33 0.65 13.79
CA ASN A 114 7.03 1.03 15.01
C ASN A 114 8.25 0.12 15.25
N GLN A 115 9.36 0.46 14.61
CA GLN A 115 10.63 -0.27 14.73
C GLN A 115 11.37 0.00 16.05
N LYS A 116 10.88 0.93 16.89
CA LYS A 116 11.51 1.25 18.20
C LYS A 116 10.89 0.48 19.34
N PHE A 117 9.73 -0.14 19.13
CA PHE A 117 9.09 -0.95 20.16
C PHE A 117 10.00 -2.13 20.52
N VAL A 118 10.20 -2.34 21.82
CA VAL A 118 10.87 -3.52 22.40
C VAL A 118 9.90 -4.14 23.40
N PRO A 119 9.71 -5.47 23.38
CA PRO A 119 8.89 -6.15 24.38
C PRO A 119 9.38 -5.88 25.80
N TRP A 120 8.49 -5.42 26.69
CA TRP A 120 8.79 -5.20 28.10
C TRP A 120 8.19 -6.26 29.02
N LYS A 121 7.38 -7.16 28.46
CA LYS A 121 6.79 -8.30 29.11
C LYS A 121 6.88 -9.52 28.21
N SER A 122 6.64 -10.70 28.77
CA SER A 122 6.54 -11.93 27.99
C SER A 122 5.24 -11.96 27.20
N TYR A 123 5.30 -12.39 25.94
CA TYR A 123 4.16 -12.63 25.08
C TYR A 123 4.08 -14.10 24.73
N ASP A 124 2.86 -14.68 24.84
CA ASP A 124 2.57 -16.06 24.47
C ASP A 124 2.30 -16.19 22.98
N VAL A 125 1.76 -15.13 22.37
CA VAL A 125 1.49 -15.05 20.92
C VAL A 125 1.91 -13.70 20.41
N VAL A 126 2.54 -13.68 19.24
CA VAL A 126 2.82 -12.46 18.46
C VAL A 126 2.22 -12.61 17.08
N VAL A 127 1.42 -11.63 16.65
CA VAL A 127 0.93 -11.51 15.28
C VAL A 127 1.53 -10.28 14.66
N ASP A 128 2.29 -10.43 13.57
CA ASP A 128 2.86 -9.33 12.81
C ASP A 128 2.41 -9.40 11.36
N THR A 129 2.39 -8.24 10.69
CA THR A 129 1.96 -8.17 9.30
C THR A 129 3.07 -7.79 8.34
N ARG A 130 4.23 -7.36 8.85
CA ARG A 130 5.33 -6.90 8.01
C ARG A 130 6.68 -7.32 8.55
N PHE A 131 7.48 -6.39 9.01
CA PHE A 131 8.91 -6.63 9.31
C PHE A 131 9.27 -6.61 10.79
N ASN A 132 8.30 -6.35 11.68
CA ASN A 132 8.57 -6.34 13.12
C ASN A 132 8.90 -7.73 13.65
N LEU A 133 8.27 -8.78 13.14
CA LEU A 133 8.49 -10.14 13.62
C LEU A 133 9.96 -10.55 13.50
N GLN A 134 10.62 -10.25 12.37
CA GLN A 134 12.04 -10.52 12.20
C GLN A 134 12.89 -9.91 13.31
N ARG A 135 12.59 -8.68 13.71
CA ARG A 135 13.32 -7.95 14.75
C ARG A 135 12.94 -8.41 16.14
N LEU A 136 11.65 -8.66 16.37
CA LEU A 136 11.11 -9.02 17.68
C LEU A 136 11.44 -10.44 18.09
N ALA A 137 11.61 -11.36 17.14
CA ALA A 137 11.85 -12.79 17.42
C ALA A 137 12.99 -13.02 18.41
N ALA A 138 14.04 -12.19 18.38
CA ALA A 138 15.18 -12.29 19.29
C ALA A 138 14.84 -11.92 20.75
N TYR A 139 13.72 -11.25 21.01
CA TYR A 139 13.28 -10.81 22.34
C TYR A 139 12.13 -11.66 22.90
N LEU A 140 11.61 -12.59 22.09
CA LEU A 140 10.47 -13.43 22.46
C LEU A 140 10.95 -14.74 23.10
N PRO A 141 10.21 -15.27 24.09
CA PRO A 141 10.51 -16.58 24.66
C PRO A 141 10.35 -17.67 23.60
N SER A 142 11.08 -18.77 23.77
CA SER A 142 11.11 -19.89 22.81
C SER A 142 9.75 -20.55 22.59
N ASN A 143 8.86 -20.51 23.60
CA ASN A 143 7.50 -21.04 23.54
C ASN A 143 6.47 -20.02 23.00
N CYS A 144 6.88 -18.80 22.65
CA CYS A 144 5.99 -17.82 22.03
C CYS A 144 5.59 -18.27 20.63
N ILE A 145 4.29 -18.32 20.37
CA ILE A 145 3.74 -18.60 19.03
C ILE A 145 3.87 -17.34 18.17
N LYS A 146 4.56 -17.46 17.05
CA LYS A 146 4.81 -16.37 16.11
C LYS A 146 3.99 -16.56 14.83
N ILE A 147 3.09 -15.63 14.58
CA ILE A 147 2.18 -15.66 13.42
C ILE A 147 2.51 -14.47 12.51
N LEU A 148 2.77 -14.74 11.23
CA LEU A 148 2.83 -13.67 10.22
C LEU A 148 1.50 -13.63 9.46
N HIS A 149 0.82 -12.49 9.53
CA HIS A 149 -0.39 -12.22 8.72
C HIS A 149 0.02 -11.61 7.38
N CYS A 150 -0.14 -12.37 6.30
CA CYS A 150 0.29 -12.02 4.95
C CYS A 150 -0.83 -11.26 4.23
N ASP A 151 -0.71 -9.95 4.15
CA ASP A 151 -1.67 -9.07 3.45
C ASP A 151 -1.56 -9.13 1.93
N THR A 152 -0.39 -9.54 1.41
CA THR A 152 -0.06 -9.64 -0.02
C THR A 152 0.46 -11.04 -0.35
N ALA A 153 0.78 -11.29 -1.61
CA ALA A 153 1.60 -12.42 -2.01
C ALA A 153 3.00 -12.35 -1.36
N GLN A 154 3.73 -13.46 -1.40
CA GLN A 154 5.09 -13.51 -0.88
C GLN A 154 5.94 -12.38 -1.47
N LEU A 155 6.77 -11.78 -0.64
CA LEU A 155 7.55 -10.57 -0.90
C LEU A 155 8.30 -10.58 -2.25
N VAL A 156 9.06 -11.64 -2.53
CA VAL A 156 9.84 -11.74 -3.77
C VAL A 156 8.90 -11.82 -4.96
N TYR A 157 7.83 -12.61 -4.85
CA TYR A 157 6.81 -12.72 -5.88
C TYR A 157 6.13 -11.37 -6.15
N GLN A 158 5.72 -10.66 -5.10
CA GLN A 158 5.11 -9.34 -5.18
C GLN A 158 6.02 -8.34 -5.92
N ASN A 159 7.30 -8.30 -5.55
CA ASN A 159 8.25 -7.36 -6.12
C ASN A 159 8.60 -7.70 -7.59
N VAL A 160 8.74 -8.98 -7.92
CA VAL A 160 8.94 -9.42 -9.31
C VAL A 160 7.72 -9.07 -10.17
N ALA A 161 6.51 -9.29 -9.66
CA ALA A 161 5.28 -8.93 -10.37
C ALA A 161 5.21 -7.41 -10.65
N GLU A 162 5.53 -6.58 -9.67
CA GLU A 162 5.59 -5.12 -9.85
C GLU A 162 6.62 -4.72 -10.92
N MET A 163 7.84 -5.24 -10.81
CA MET A 163 8.91 -4.95 -11.77
C MET A 163 8.52 -5.39 -13.18
N THR A 164 7.97 -6.60 -13.32
CA THR A 164 7.52 -7.14 -14.61
C THR A 164 6.44 -6.28 -15.25
N ARG A 165 5.48 -5.79 -14.45
CA ARG A 165 4.43 -4.89 -14.92
C ARG A 165 5.01 -3.57 -15.43
N VAL A 166 5.94 -2.95 -14.70
CA VAL A 166 6.57 -1.69 -15.12
C VAL A 166 7.48 -1.89 -16.34
N LEU A 167 8.20 -3.01 -16.45
CA LEU A 167 8.97 -3.34 -17.65
C LEU A 167 8.08 -3.53 -18.88
N ALA A 168 6.96 -4.24 -18.74
CA ALA A 168 6.00 -4.41 -19.82
C ALA A 168 5.37 -3.06 -20.24
N PHE A 169 5.10 -2.17 -19.30
CA PHE A 169 4.67 -0.80 -19.58
C PHE A 169 5.75 -0.03 -20.35
N GLN A 170 7.02 -0.07 -19.89
CA GLN A 170 8.14 0.56 -20.55
C GLN A 170 8.29 0.12 -22.01
N ALA A 171 8.16 -1.19 -22.26
CA ALA A 171 8.23 -1.74 -23.62
C ALA A 171 7.11 -1.22 -24.53
N ARG A 172 5.89 -1.01 -23.99
CA ARG A 172 4.74 -0.51 -24.78
C ARG A 172 4.76 1.00 -25.00
N ARG A 173 5.20 1.78 -23.99
CA ARG A 173 5.05 3.25 -23.98
C ARG A 173 6.37 4.00 -24.15
N GLY A 174 7.51 3.32 -24.17
CA GLY A 174 8.84 3.92 -24.34
C GLY A 174 9.31 4.81 -23.18
N VAL A 175 8.64 4.74 -22.02
CA VAL A 175 8.99 5.51 -20.80
C VAL A 175 8.96 4.63 -19.58
N THR A 176 9.77 4.96 -18.57
CA THR A 176 9.79 4.25 -17.29
C THR A 176 8.99 5.02 -16.25
N LEU A 177 8.22 4.30 -15.46
CA LEU A 177 7.50 4.84 -14.31
C LEU A 177 8.13 4.37 -12.98
N PRO A 178 7.92 5.12 -11.89
CA PRO A 178 8.36 4.69 -10.56
C PRO A 178 7.72 3.37 -10.13
N LEU A 179 8.48 2.55 -9.39
CA LEU A 179 7.99 1.35 -8.73
C LEU A 179 7.28 1.75 -7.43
N ASN A 180 5.95 1.81 -7.46
CA ASN A 180 5.15 2.37 -6.36
C ASN A 180 4.63 1.32 -5.36
N ARG A 181 4.79 0.01 -5.69
CA ARG A 181 4.22 -1.11 -4.93
C ARG A 181 5.24 -2.14 -4.45
N LEU A 182 6.52 -1.76 -4.45
CA LEU A 182 7.56 -2.63 -3.87
C LEU A 182 7.35 -2.77 -2.36
N GLU A 183 7.40 -4.00 -1.89
CA GLU A 183 7.47 -4.33 -0.47
C GLU A 183 8.92 -4.31 0.01
N ILE A 184 9.12 -3.77 1.22
CA ILE A 184 10.46 -3.73 1.85
C ILE A 184 10.89 -5.15 2.22
N PRO A 185 12.08 -5.59 1.83
CA PRO A 185 12.58 -6.93 2.16
C PRO A 185 12.61 -7.19 3.68
N HIS A 186 12.09 -8.35 4.07
CA HIS A 186 12.11 -8.84 5.45
C HIS A 186 12.06 -10.37 5.50
N LEU A 187 12.50 -10.95 6.61
CA LEU A 187 12.51 -12.39 6.87
C LEU A 187 11.41 -12.80 7.87
N GLY A 188 10.24 -12.14 7.80
CA GLY A 188 9.12 -12.43 8.72
C GLY A 188 8.58 -13.85 8.55
N VAL A 189 8.55 -14.38 7.31
CA VAL A 189 8.12 -15.75 7.04
C VAL A 189 9.03 -16.76 7.74
N GLU A 190 10.33 -16.56 7.69
CA GLU A 190 11.34 -17.46 8.27
C GLU A 190 11.24 -17.51 9.81
N GLN A 191 10.82 -16.41 10.42
CA GLN A 191 10.66 -16.30 11.88
C GLN A 191 9.29 -16.79 12.40
N ALA A 192 8.29 -16.88 11.53
CA ALA A 192 6.95 -17.30 11.92
C ALA A 192 6.85 -18.82 12.16
N ASP A 193 5.98 -19.23 13.08
CA ASP A 193 5.59 -20.63 13.23
C ASP A 193 4.39 -20.95 12.34
N TYR A 194 3.50 -19.97 12.16
CA TYR A 194 2.28 -20.07 11.34
C TYR A 194 2.13 -18.84 10.46
N LEU A 195 1.46 -19.04 9.32
CA LEU A 195 1.07 -17.96 8.41
C LEU A 195 -0.45 -17.84 8.35
N THR A 196 -0.95 -16.62 8.19
CA THR A 196 -2.36 -16.37 7.89
C THR A 196 -2.48 -15.45 6.70
N THR A 197 -3.52 -15.59 5.86
CA THR A 197 -3.76 -14.69 4.73
C THR A 197 -5.26 -14.54 4.45
N CYS A 198 -5.64 -13.38 3.89
CA CYS A 198 -6.98 -13.20 3.31
C CYS A 198 -7.01 -13.54 1.81
N GLY A 199 -5.89 -13.95 1.23
CA GLY A 199 -5.76 -14.34 -0.18
C GLY A 199 -6.41 -15.69 -0.50
N ASN A 200 -6.43 -16.01 -1.77
CA ASN A 200 -6.87 -17.32 -2.28
C ASN A 200 -5.70 -18.32 -2.33
N GLU A 201 -5.94 -19.50 -2.90
CA GLU A 201 -4.93 -20.56 -3.06
C GLU A 201 -3.69 -20.08 -3.83
N PHE A 202 -3.87 -19.22 -4.86
CA PHE A 202 -2.75 -18.65 -5.58
C PHE A 202 -1.83 -17.86 -4.63
N THR A 203 -2.39 -17.01 -3.77
CA THR A 203 -1.62 -16.27 -2.77
C THR A 203 -0.93 -17.21 -1.78
N MET A 204 -1.65 -18.23 -1.28
CA MET A 204 -1.09 -19.22 -0.36
C MET A 204 0.09 -19.96 -1.00
N ASN A 205 -0.02 -20.35 -2.27
CA ASN A 205 1.01 -21.06 -3.00
C ASN A 205 2.32 -20.25 -3.15
N THR A 206 2.27 -18.92 -3.11
CA THR A 206 3.48 -18.11 -3.12
C THR A 206 4.34 -18.31 -1.86
N PHE A 207 3.76 -18.83 -0.78
CA PHE A 207 4.43 -19.14 0.49
C PHE A 207 4.80 -20.62 0.65
N ALA A 208 4.46 -21.48 -0.31
CA ALA A 208 4.65 -22.93 -0.22
C ALA A 208 6.11 -23.34 0.03
N TYR A 209 7.06 -22.54 -0.43
CA TYR A 209 8.50 -22.77 -0.21
C TYR A 209 8.89 -22.88 1.26
N SER A 210 8.13 -22.23 2.16
CA SER A 210 8.44 -22.20 3.59
C SER A 210 8.10 -23.48 4.33
N GLY A 211 7.24 -24.34 3.76
CA GLY A 211 6.70 -25.53 4.40
C GLY A 211 5.87 -25.28 5.65
N LYS A 212 5.54 -24.00 5.94
CA LYS A 212 4.81 -23.62 7.17
C LYS A 212 3.30 -23.74 6.97
N PRO A 213 2.55 -24.10 8.03
CA PRO A 213 1.09 -24.08 7.98
C PRO A 213 0.59 -22.68 7.68
N ILE A 214 -0.30 -22.56 6.67
CA ILE A 214 -0.93 -21.31 6.30
C ILE A 214 -2.45 -21.44 6.40
N PHE A 215 -3.10 -20.49 7.07
CA PHE A 215 -4.53 -20.47 7.30
C PHE A 215 -5.18 -19.30 6.56
N ARG A 216 -6.23 -19.61 5.83
CA ARG A 216 -7.02 -18.59 5.17
C ARG A 216 -8.01 -17.98 6.15
N LEU A 217 -7.95 -16.64 6.28
CA LEU A 217 -8.92 -15.86 7.03
C LEU A 217 -9.93 -15.22 6.07
N PRO A 218 -11.18 -15.01 6.52
CA PRO A 218 -12.17 -14.31 5.71
C PRO A 218 -11.75 -12.85 5.49
N MET A 219 -12.04 -12.33 4.30
CA MET A 219 -11.88 -10.90 4.05
C MET A 219 -12.93 -10.14 4.83
N LEU A 220 -12.49 -9.17 5.64
CA LEU A 220 -13.38 -8.34 6.43
C LEU A 220 -13.79 -7.09 5.65
N ALA A 221 -15.08 -6.80 5.64
CA ALA A 221 -15.65 -5.54 5.15
C ALA A 221 -16.28 -4.78 6.32
N GLN A 222 -15.87 -3.54 6.52
CA GLN A 222 -16.42 -2.70 7.60
C GLN A 222 -17.85 -2.27 7.32
N LYS A 223 -18.20 -2.09 6.04
CA LYS A 223 -19.52 -1.70 5.60
C LYS A 223 -19.93 -2.55 4.40
N MET A 224 -21.09 -3.14 4.48
CA MET A 224 -21.75 -3.79 3.36
C MET A 224 -22.84 -2.88 2.83
N TRP A 225 -22.88 -2.68 1.53
CA TRP A 225 -23.93 -1.95 0.86
C TRP A 225 -25.01 -2.93 0.43
N PRO A 226 -26.29 -2.59 0.57
CA PRO A 226 -27.34 -3.46 0.09
C PRO A 226 -27.22 -3.65 -1.43
N TRP A 227 -27.46 -4.88 -1.88
CA TRP A 227 -27.57 -5.14 -3.30
C TRP A 227 -28.83 -4.48 -3.82
N PRO A 228 -28.79 -3.73 -4.92
CA PRO A 228 -30.01 -3.16 -5.51
C PRO A 228 -30.94 -4.30 -5.99
N GLU A 229 -32.21 -4.27 -5.56
CA GLU A 229 -33.18 -5.28 -5.92
C GLU A 229 -33.50 -5.26 -7.43
N THR A 230 -33.43 -4.07 -8.03
CA THR A 230 -33.64 -3.85 -9.46
C THR A 230 -32.43 -3.14 -10.04
N LYS A 231 -31.66 -3.85 -10.84
CA LYS A 231 -30.56 -3.29 -11.64
C LYS A 231 -30.84 -3.49 -13.11
N ASP A 232 -30.94 -2.39 -13.85
CA ASP A 232 -31.02 -2.44 -15.31
C ASP A 232 -29.62 -2.74 -15.89
N PHE A 233 -29.41 -4.01 -16.21
CA PHE A 233 -28.15 -4.48 -16.79
C PHE A 233 -27.98 -4.02 -18.24
N GLU A 234 -29.06 -3.88 -19.01
CA GLU A 234 -28.98 -3.38 -20.39
C GLU A 234 -28.61 -1.92 -20.43
N ALA A 235 -29.22 -1.07 -19.60
CA ALA A 235 -28.84 0.34 -19.49
C ALA A 235 -27.42 0.56 -18.99
N SER A 236 -26.80 -0.45 -18.36
CA SER A 236 -25.45 -0.35 -17.81
C SER A 236 -24.37 -1.12 -18.58
N ARG A 237 -24.75 -1.84 -19.68
CA ARG A 237 -23.83 -2.76 -20.38
C ARG A 237 -22.60 -2.07 -21.01
N HIS A 238 -22.68 -0.79 -21.32
CA HIS A 238 -21.58 -0.01 -21.89
C HIS A 238 -20.90 0.91 -20.86
N ARG A 239 -21.27 0.81 -19.58
CA ARG A 239 -20.68 1.62 -18.49
C ARG A 239 -19.83 0.76 -17.58
N PHE A 240 -18.57 1.11 -17.45
CA PHE A 240 -17.56 0.36 -16.72
C PHE A 240 -16.96 1.22 -15.61
N LEU A 241 -16.52 0.57 -14.55
CA LEU A 241 -15.85 1.21 -13.43
C LEU A 241 -14.48 0.57 -13.23
N TRP A 242 -13.42 1.39 -13.29
CA TRP A 242 -12.16 1.02 -12.69
C TRP A 242 -12.09 1.64 -11.29
N PHE A 243 -11.80 0.79 -10.29
CA PHE A 243 -11.65 1.20 -8.90
C PHE A 243 -10.32 0.70 -8.36
N GLY A 244 -9.45 1.63 -7.91
CA GLY A 244 -8.12 1.27 -7.44
C GLY A 244 -7.52 2.26 -6.46
N SER A 245 -6.45 1.81 -5.79
CA SER A 245 -5.57 2.63 -4.98
C SER A 245 -4.30 2.95 -5.76
N ARG A 246 -3.26 3.50 -5.12
CA ARG A 246 -1.94 3.77 -5.73
C ARG A 246 -1.35 2.54 -6.44
N GLY A 247 -0.49 2.79 -7.41
CA GLY A 247 0.11 1.80 -8.30
C GLY A 247 -0.75 1.61 -9.55
N MET A 248 -0.92 2.65 -10.36
CA MET A 248 -1.83 2.63 -11.52
C MET A 248 -1.46 1.52 -12.50
N VAL A 249 -0.16 1.33 -12.81
CA VAL A 249 0.32 0.22 -13.64
C VAL A 249 0.13 -1.12 -12.93
N HIS A 250 0.46 -1.21 -11.65
CA HIS A 250 0.25 -2.42 -10.86
C HIS A 250 -1.21 -2.86 -10.80
N LYS A 251 -2.13 -1.90 -10.73
CA LYS A 251 -3.59 -2.11 -10.70
C LYS A 251 -4.22 -2.22 -12.08
N GLY A 252 -3.42 -2.18 -13.16
CA GLY A 252 -3.86 -2.41 -14.52
C GLY A 252 -4.59 -1.25 -15.20
N LEU A 253 -4.56 -0.03 -14.62
CA LEU A 253 -5.23 1.12 -15.24
C LEU A 253 -4.64 1.44 -16.62
N ASP A 254 -3.34 1.25 -16.82
CA ASP A 254 -2.67 1.38 -18.11
C ASP A 254 -3.32 0.52 -19.20
N LEU A 255 -3.56 -0.76 -18.90
CA LEU A 255 -4.18 -1.69 -19.83
C LEU A 255 -5.65 -1.36 -20.07
N VAL A 256 -6.36 -0.92 -19.03
CA VAL A 256 -7.77 -0.51 -19.15
C VAL A 256 -7.88 0.70 -20.07
N LEU A 257 -7.05 1.74 -19.88
CA LEU A 257 -7.06 2.93 -20.75
C LEU A 257 -6.72 2.59 -22.19
N GLU A 258 -5.72 1.73 -22.42
CA GLU A 258 -5.34 1.27 -23.75
C GLU A 258 -6.46 0.45 -24.43
N ALA A 259 -7.21 -0.36 -23.69
CA ALA A 259 -8.35 -1.11 -24.20
C ALA A 259 -9.53 -0.20 -24.54
N PHE A 260 -9.87 0.74 -23.63
CA PHE A 260 -10.99 1.66 -23.84
C PHE A 260 -10.77 2.66 -24.98
N ALA A 261 -9.52 2.98 -25.29
CA ALA A 261 -9.20 3.77 -26.50
C ALA A 261 -9.61 3.06 -27.82
N GLN A 262 -9.90 1.75 -27.77
CA GLN A 262 -10.30 0.95 -28.94
C GLN A 262 -11.80 0.67 -28.98
N VAL A 263 -12.57 1.02 -27.95
CA VAL A 263 -14.01 0.79 -27.81
C VAL A 263 -14.73 2.08 -27.42
N PRO A 264 -14.82 3.07 -28.35
CA PRO A 264 -15.33 4.41 -28.04
C PRO A 264 -16.83 4.40 -27.63
N GLU A 265 -17.55 3.34 -27.89
CA GLU A 265 -18.96 3.16 -27.49
C GLU A 265 -19.11 2.83 -25.99
N CYS A 266 -18.01 2.60 -25.28
CA CYS A 266 -18.02 2.27 -23.87
C CYS A 266 -17.55 3.45 -23.01
N GLU A 267 -18.26 3.70 -21.92
CA GLU A 267 -17.92 4.70 -20.92
C GLU A 267 -17.09 4.07 -19.78
N LEU A 268 -15.98 4.71 -19.41
CA LEU A 268 -15.13 4.30 -18.29
C LEU A 268 -15.13 5.37 -17.19
N THR A 269 -15.66 5.01 -16.03
CA THR A 269 -15.49 5.81 -14.80
C THR A 269 -14.26 5.33 -14.04
N ILE A 270 -13.35 6.24 -13.71
CA ILE A 270 -12.12 5.94 -12.95
C ILE A 270 -12.25 6.52 -11.54
N VAL A 271 -12.18 5.66 -10.53
CA VAL A 271 -12.21 6.04 -9.11
C VAL A 271 -10.92 5.57 -8.43
N GLY A 272 -10.09 6.54 -8.04
CA GLY A 272 -8.80 6.29 -7.40
C GLY A 272 -7.91 7.53 -7.37
N PRO A 273 -6.79 7.49 -6.64
CA PRO A 273 -5.89 8.64 -6.47
C PRO A 273 -4.92 8.78 -7.67
N VAL A 274 -5.46 8.89 -8.89
CA VAL A 274 -4.66 8.96 -10.13
C VAL A 274 -3.71 10.15 -10.11
N HIS A 275 -4.14 11.28 -9.53
CA HIS A 275 -3.33 12.49 -9.41
C HIS A 275 -2.10 12.36 -8.50
N ASP A 276 -2.05 11.32 -7.67
CA ASP A 276 -0.87 11.03 -6.83
C ASP A 276 0.30 10.45 -7.64
N GLU A 277 0.07 10.08 -8.91
CA GLU A 277 1.07 9.54 -9.84
C GLU A 277 1.20 10.43 -11.10
N PRO A 278 1.81 11.62 -10.97
CA PRO A 278 1.85 12.61 -12.06
C PRO A 278 2.57 12.11 -13.31
N GLU A 279 3.55 11.21 -13.18
CA GLU A 279 4.24 10.60 -14.31
C GLU A 279 3.27 9.71 -15.11
N PHE A 280 2.42 8.94 -14.47
CA PHE A 280 1.36 8.15 -15.12
C PHE A 280 0.35 9.07 -15.81
N VAL A 281 -0.12 10.12 -15.11
CA VAL A 281 -1.05 11.12 -15.67
C VAL A 281 -0.47 11.79 -16.90
N ASN A 282 0.82 12.10 -16.91
CA ASN A 282 1.46 12.72 -18.07
C ASN A 282 1.46 11.81 -19.31
N VAL A 283 1.67 10.50 -19.12
CA VAL A 283 1.67 9.52 -20.22
C VAL A 283 0.27 9.31 -20.78
N TYR A 284 -0.75 9.25 -19.92
CA TYR A 284 -2.15 8.97 -20.29
C TYR A 284 -3.03 10.21 -20.26
N ARG A 285 -2.46 11.41 -20.41
CA ARG A 285 -3.21 12.67 -20.35
C ARG A 285 -4.36 12.73 -21.34
N LYS A 286 -4.16 12.20 -22.57
CA LYS A 286 -5.18 12.18 -23.59
C LYS A 286 -6.34 11.28 -23.20
N GLU A 287 -6.04 10.06 -22.80
CA GLU A 287 -7.04 9.03 -22.44
C GLU A 287 -7.79 9.39 -21.14
N LEU A 288 -7.15 10.11 -20.22
CA LEU A 288 -7.76 10.51 -18.94
C LEU A 288 -8.65 11.75 -19.04
N PHE A 289 -8.35 12.70 -19.93
CA PHE A 289 -8.99 14.03 -19.91
C PHE A 289 -9.52 14.52 -21.25
N HIS A 290 -9.25 13.82 -22.35
CA HIS A 290 -9.63 14.25 -23.71
C HIS A 290 -10.31 13.13 -24.52
N SER A 291 -10.77 12.07 -23.86
CA SER A 291 -11.65 11.10 -24.51
C SER A 291 -12.97 11.78 -24.82
N SER A 292 -13.28 11.90 -26.09
CA SER A 292 -14.55 12.41 -26.65
C SER A 292 -15.69 11.48 -26.29
#